data_c101caaf91083ea6c3209242a1e017d8
#
_entry.id   c101caaf91083ea6c3209242a1e017d8
#
_cell.length_a   1.000
_cell.length_b   1.000
_cell.length_c   1.000
_cell.angle_alpha   90.00
_cell.angle_beta   90.00
_cell.angle_gamma   90.00
#
_symmetry.space_group_name_H-M   'P 1'
#
loop_
_entity.id
_entity.type
_entity.pdbx_description
1 polymer ?
#
loop_
_entity_poly.entity_id
_entity_poly.type
_entity_poly.pdbx_seq_one_letter_code
_entity_poly.pdbx_strand_id
1 'polypeptide(L)'
;MIALLRRGKLFKDGFGDEAQIERVVGEVAHYRPARSDEPFEMKWDGAAIEKDGVSVRRGWFDSPLALELPEESKRAYVEVVTPLGKVNPPTVVVLAATNEEGFSRRWRLCAPLFRAGIAAVFLENPMYGARKPRLQDGPFVRTVAEQLAMNLATVDECRALAAWLDRQGRQVCLTGFSQGGMMAAFAAATTTRFPIGIVPCATGLTATPIFTKGALATAFNWRALAKEKGGMLEAKRAFEHALAPVTLASYPPVARPELAILVAARHDGFIPLREVVALHRHWKGSELRWVQAGHVTSVVLHVSGHRKAIADVLAKMA
;
A
#
# COMPACT_ATOMS: atom_id res chain seq x y z
N MET A 1 9.51 -5.62 16.21
CA MET A 1 8.44 -5.17 17.13
C MET A 1 8.97 -4.24 18.22
N ILE A 2 9.92 -4.66 19.07
CA ILE A 2 10.50 -3.82 20.15
C ILE A 2 11.11 -2.50 19.63
N ALA A 3 11.82 -2.53 18.50
CA ALA A 3 12.37 -1.33 17.87
C ALA A 3 11.29 -0.38 17.30
N LEU A 4 10.16 -0.90 16.85
CA LEU A 4 9.02 -0.10 16.39
C LEU A 4 8.35 0.63 17.56
N LEU A 5 8.15 -0.07 18.68
CA LEU A 5 7.52 0.49 19.91
C LEU A 5 8.40 1.52 20.62
N ARG A 6 9.72 1.49 20.40
CA ARG A 6 10.65 2.51 20.95
C ARG A 6 10.64 3.83 20.17
N ARG A 7 10.07 3.87 18.96
CA ARG A 7 10.02 5.06 18.09
C ARG A 7 8.76 5.91 18.26
N GLY A 8 7.87 5.56 19.17
CA GLY A 8 6.60 6.24 19.39
C GLY A 8 5.40 5.33 19.16
N LYS A 9 4.21 5.87 19.29
CA LYS A 9 2.93 5.18 19.09
C LYS A 9 2.14 5.85 17.98
N LEU A 10 1.43 5.04 17.20
CA LEU A 10 0.42 5.54 16.26
C LEU A 10 -0.70 6.26 17.04
N PHE A 11 -1.27 7.28 16.40
CA PHE A 11 -2.42 8.03 16.91
C PHE A 11 -2.15 8.74 18.25
N LYS A 12 -0.96 9.40 18.34
CA LYS A 12 -0.57 10.14 19.55
C LYS A 12 -1.53 11.29 19.85
N ASP A 13 -2.17 11.85 18.81
CA ASP A 13 -3.09 12.97 18.85
C ASP A 13 -4.57 12.52 18.69
N GLY A 14 -4.88 11.22 18.92
CA GLY A 14 -6.24 10.70 18.99
C GLY A 14 -6.88 10.35 17.64
N PHE A 15 -8.19 10.55 17.54
CA PHE A 15 -8.95 10.28 16.29
C PHE A 15 -8.74 11.36 15.24
N GLY A 16 -8.52 12.61 15.65
CA GLY A 16 -8.43 13.75 14.74
C GLY A 16 -9.80 14.26 14.28
N ASP A 17 -9.88 14.80 13.08
CA ASP A 17 -11.10 15.38 12.52
C ASP A 17 -12.14 14.30 12.20
N GLU A 18 -13.25 14.27 12.96
CA GLU A 18 -14.35 13.32 12.78
C GLU A 18 -15.05 13.51 11.43
N ALA A 19 -15.22 14.76 10.97
CA ALA A 19 -15.83 15.03 9.68
C ALA A 19 -14.95 14.50 8.53
N GLN A 20 -13.62 14.55 8.66
CA GLN A 20 -12.70 13.92 7.71
C GLN A 20 -12.84 12.39 7.74
N ILE A 21 -12.95 11.78 8.94
CA ILE A 21 -13.18 10.33 9.06
C ILE A 21 -14.45 9.94 8.32
N GLU A 22 -15.56 10.64 8.55
CA GLU A 22 -16.85 10.35 7.89
C GLU A 22 -16.76 10.50 6.37
N ARG A 23 -16.12 11.56 5.87
CA ARG A 23 -15.92 11.74 4.42
C ARG A 23 -15.09 10.61 3.81
N VAL A 24 -13.94 10.29 4.40
CA VAL A 24 -13.03 9.27 3.89
C VAL A 24 -13.67 7.87 3.96
N VAL A 25 -14.34 7.56 5.07
CA VAL A 25 -15.10 6.31 5.24
C VAL A 25 -16.24 6.21 4.22
N GLY A 26 -16.95 7.31 3.97
CA GLY A 26 -17.99 7.39 2.93
C GLY A 26 -17.41 7.12 1.54
N GLU A 27 -16.26 7.68 1.19
CA GLU A 27 -15.59 7.41 -0.09
C GLU A 27 -15.17 5.93 -0.21
N VAL A 28 -14.64 5.33 0.86
CA VAL A 28 -14.28 3.90 0.88
C VAL A 28 -15.53 3.01 0.73
N ALA A 29 -16.63 3.32 1.44
CA ALA A 29 -17.85 2.53 1.41
C ALA A 29 -18.59 2.62 0.06
N HIS A 30 -18.51 3.76 -0.62
CA HIS A 30 -19.16 4.05 -1.89
C HIS A 30 -18.18 4.19 -3.03
N TYR A 31 -17.11 3.41 -2.98
CA TYR A 31 -15.99 3.52 -3.90
C TYR A 31 -16.41 3.96 -5.33
N ARG A 32 -15.94 5.14 -5.71
CA ARG A 32 -16.15 5.70 -7.06
C ARG A 32 -14.85 5.60 -7.86
N PRO A 33 -14.81 4.76 -8.90
CA PRO A 33 -13.60 4.57 -9.74
C PRO A 33 -13.08 5.86 -10.41
N ALA A 34 -13.88 6.92 -10.47
CA ALA A 34 -13.73 7.99 -11.43
C ALA A 34 -12.52 8.92 -11.23
N ARG A 35 -12.07 9.18 -9.99
CA ARG A 35 -11.05 10.23 -9.77
C ARG A 35 -9.64 9.84 -10.21
N SER A 36 -9.26 8.59 -10.05
CA SER A 36 -7.90 8.11 -10.33
C SER A 36 -7.70 7.62 -11.77
N ASP A 37 -8.75 7.58 -12.57
CA ASP A 37 -8.67 7.17 -13.98
C ASP A 37 -8.38 8.35 -14.93
N GLU A 38 -8.44 9.59 -14.42
CA GLU A 38 -8.12 10.77 -15.20
C GLU A 38 -6.61 10.85 -15.50
N PRO A 39 -6.24 11.30 -16.71
CA PRO A 39 -4.85 11.55 -17.04
C PRO A 39 -4.25 12.61 -16.11
N PHE A 40 -3.08 12.34 -15.59
CA PHE A 40 -2.28 13.33 -14.86
C PHE A 40 -0.96 13.60 -15.59
N GLU A 41 -0.37 14.74 -15.33
CA GLU A 41 0.95 15.09 -15.82
C GLU A 41 2.02 14.68 -14.79
N MET A 42 2.96 13.83 -15.22
CA MET A 42 4.12 13.50 -14.41
C MET A 42 5.15 14.61 -14.52
N LYS A 43 5.42 15.30 -13.41
CA LYS A 43 6.44 16.34 -13.30
C LYS A 43 7.74 15.70 -12.82
N TRP A 44 8.83 15.95 -13.54
CA TRP A 44 10.11 15.29 -13.31
C TRP A 44 11.12 16.20 -12.60
N ASP A 45 11.82 15.65 -11.61
CA ASP A 45 12.91 16.31 -10.91
C ASP A 45 14.23 16.09 -11.68
N GLY A 46 14.43 16.87 -12.73
CA GLY A 46 15.64 16.82 -13.54
C GLY A 46 15.71 15.66 -14.55
N ALA A 47 16.93 15.42 -15.03
CA ALA A 47 17.22 14.35 -15.99
C ALA A 47 17.25 12.97 -15.32
N ALA A 48 17.05 11.93 -16.12
CA ALA A 48 17.25 10.56 -15.67
C ALA A 48 18.73 10.29 -15.37
N ILE A 49 18.99 9.49 -14.35
CA ILE A 49 20.34 9.04 -13.96
C ILE A 49 20.48 7.59 -14.40
N GLU A 50 21.48 7.31 -15.23
CA GLU A 50 21.81 5.93 -15.61
C GLU A 50 22.87 5.35 -14.69
N LYS A 51 22.56 4.19 -14.10
CA LYS A 51 23.48 3.46 -13.24
C LYS A 51 23.12 1.97 -13.20
N ASP A 52 24.10 1.10 -13.08
CA ASP A 52 23.91 -0.35 -12.86
C ASP A 52 22.95 -1.02 -13.85
N GLY A 53 22.92 -0.56 -15.11
CA GLY A 53 22.07 -1.10 -16.17
C GLY A 53 20.61 -0.64 -16.11
N VAL A 54 20.29 0.38 -15.34
CA VAL A 54 18.96 1.00 -15.25
C VAL A 54 19.02 2.51 -15.43
N SER A 55 17.92 3.07 -15.94
CA SER A 55 17.60 4.50 -15.90
C SER A 55 16.71 4.79 -14.72
N VAL A 56 17.10 5.72 -13.86
CA VAL A 56 16.36 6.13 -12.65
C VAL A 56 15.90 7.56 -12.81
N ARG A 57 14.61 7.81 -12.65
CA ARG A 57 14.05 9.15 -12.72
C ARG A 57 13.10 9.39 -11.56
N ARG A 58 13.25 10.51 -10.87
CA ARG A 58 12.33 10.95 -9.81
C ARG A 58 11.38 11.97 -10.37
N GLY A 59 10.18 11.98 -9.81
CA GLY A 59 9.17 12.93 -10.18
C GLY A 59 8.00 12.90 -9.24
N TRP A 60 6.96 13.63 -9.58
CA TRP A 60 5.75 13.72 -8.79
C TRP A 60 4.56 14.08 -9.67
N PHE A 61 3.37 13.83 -9.16
CA PHE A 61 2.09 14.29 -9.70
C PHE A 61 1.19 14.73 -8.55
N ASP A 62 0.18 15.53 -8.86
CA ASP A 62 -0.77 15.98 -7.85
C ASP A 62 -1.66 14.79 -7.43
N SER A 63 -1.75 14.54 -6.12
CA SER A 63 -2.58 13.45 -5.58
C SER A 63 -4.04 13.64 -5.98
N PRO A 64 -4.74 12.62 -6.48
CA PRO A 64 -6.19 12.70 -6.72
C PRO A 64 -6.99 13.07 -5.46
N LEU A 65 -6.42 12.81 -4.27
CA LEU A 65 -7.02 13.10 -2.96
C LEU A 65 -6.39 14.33 -2.28
N ALA A 66 -5.79 15.25 -3.02
CA ALA A 66 -5.04 16.38 -2.47
C ALA A 66 -5.83 17.23 -1.45
N LEU A 67 -7.16 17.31 -1.58
CA LEU A 67 -8.01 18.08 -0.65
C LEU A 67 -8.11 17.48 0.76
N GLU A 68 -7.90 16.17 0.91
CA GLU A 68 -7.92 15.48 2.21
C GLU A 68 -6.52 15.34 2.83
N LEU A 69 -5.48 15.83 2.14
CA LEU A 69 -4.09 15.68 2.58
C LEU A 69 -3.49 17.01 3.07
N PRO A 70 -2.58 16.95 4.06
CA PRO A 70 -1.78 18.11 4.42
C PRO A 70 -0.94 18.60 3.23
N GLU A 71 -0.56 19.87 3.23
CA GLU A 71 0.12 20.54 2.10
C GLU A 71 1.33 19.77 1.58
N GLU A 72 2.18 19.30 2.52
CA GLU A 72 3.39 18.55 2.18
C GLU A 72 3.10 17.19 1.52
N SER A 73 1.89 16.66 1.73
CA SER A 73 1.48 15.35 1.20
C SER A 73 0.69 15.42 -0.12
N LYS A 74 0.33 16.61 -0.61
CA LYS A 74 -0.48 16.79 -1.82
C LYS A 74 0.22 16.32 -3.10
N ARG A 75 1.54 16.27 -3.12
CA ARG A 75 2.33 15.75 -4.23
C ARG A 75 2.68 14.30 -4.00
N ALA A 76 2.31 13.44 -4.95
CA ALA A 76 2.65 12.02 -4.94
C ALA A 76 4.04 11.80 -5.54
N TYR A 77 5.06 11.71 -4.69
CA TYR A 77 6.45 11.49 -5.13
C TYR A 77 6.67 10.05 -5.55
N VAL A 78 7.36 9.89 -6.69
CA VAL A 78 7.69 8.60 -7.25
C VAL A 78 9.16 8.51 -7.67
N GLU A 79 9.68 7.30 -7.67
CA GLU A 79 10.92 6.96 -8.34
C GLU A 79 10.64 5.86 -9.38
N VAL A 80 10.90 6.16 -10.64
CA VAL A 80 10.71 5.24 -11.78
C VAL A 80 12.05 4.66 -12.17
N VAL A 81 12.15 3.35 -12.18
CA VAL A 81 13.36 2.60 -12.53
C VAL A 81 13.08 1.72 -13.73
N THR A 82 13.76 1.99 -14.84
CA THR A 82 13.56 1.27 -16.11
C THR A 82 14.87 0.63 -16.56
N PRO A 83 14.91 -0.67 -16.84
CA PRO A 83 16.07 -1.34 -17.42
C PRO A 83 16.48 -0.69 -18.75
N LEU A 84 17.77 -0.43 -18.93
CA LEU A 84 18.30 0.18 -20.16
C LEU A 84 18.02 -0.71 -21.39
N GLY A 85 17.75 -0.07 -22.53
CA GLY A 85 17.48 -0.76 -23.80
C GLY A 85 16.10 -1.44 -23.86
N LYS A 86 15.23 -1.28 -22.85
CA LYS A 86 13.86 -1.79 -22.89
C LYS A 86 12.86 -0.69 -23.20
N VAL A 87 12.01 -0.93 -24.19
CA VAL A 87 10.87 -0.07 -24.54
C VAL A 87 9.62 -0.66 -23.90
N ASN A 88 8.91 0.15 -23.12
CA ASN A 88 7.68 -0.22 -22.41
C ASN A 88 7.75 -1.57 -21.66
N PRO A 89 8.78 -1.81 -20.81
CA PRO A 89 8.91 -3.10 -20.14
C PRO A 89 7.74 -3.36 -19.19
N PRO A 90 7.44 -4.63 -18.88
CA PRO A 90 6.55 -4.98 -17.77
C PRO A 90 6.97 -4.23 -16.51
N THR A 91 6.02 -3.65 -15.80
CA THR A 91 6.32 -2.73 -14.71
C THR A 91 5.58 -3.12 -13.43
N VAL A 92 6.30 -3.15 -12.31
CA VAL A 92 5.71 -3.34 -10.98
C VAL A 92 5.60 -2.01 -10.25
N VAL A 93 4.40 -1.68 -9.76
CA VAL A 93 4.17 -0.57 -8.83
C VAL A 93 4.30 -1.11 -7.41
N VAL A 94 5.23 -0.56 -6.63
CA VAL A 94 5.57 -1.07 -5.30
C VAL A 94 5.21 -0.05 -4.24
N LEU A 95 4.23 -0.41 -3.40
CA LEU A 95 3.74 0.43 -2.32
C LEU A 95 4.51 0.19 -1.02
N ALA A 96 4.69 1.25 -0.26
CA ALA A 96 5.44 1.23 0.99
C ALA A 96 4.65 0.57 2.13
N ALA A 97 5.37 -0.10 3.02
CA ALA A 97 4.83 -0.58 4.29
C ALA A 97 4.65 0.57 5.30
N THR A 98 3.95 0.29 6.41
CA THR A 98 3.88 1.24 7.54
C THR A 98 5.29 1.62 7.99
N ASN A 99 5.52 2.91 8.19
CA ASN A 99 6.80 3.48 8.65
C ASN A 99 7.98 3.18 7.70
N GLU A 100 7.70 3.07 6.40
CA GLU A 100 8.73 2.98 5.37
C GLU A 100 8.88 4.33 4.67
N GLU A 101 10.00 4.98 4.89
CA GLU A 101 10.38 6.24 4.25
C GLU A 101 11.45 6.01 3.18
N GLY A 102 11.35 6.71 2.07
CA GLY A 102 12.24 6.57 0.92
C GLY A 102 12.06 5.23 0.20
N PHE A 103 13.01 4.87 -0.67
CA PHE A 103 12.84 3.77 -1.62
C PHE A 103 13.79 2.58 -1.40
N SER A 104 14.70 2.64 -0.44
CA SER A 104 15.81 1.69 -0.29
C SER A 104 15.39 0.23 -0.09
N ARG A 105 14.30 -0.03 0.65
CA ARG A 105 13.78 -1.39 0.84
C ARG A 105 13.18 -1.95 -0.45
N ARG A 106 12.45 -1.13 -1.17
CA ARG A 106 11.81 -1.47 -2.45
C ARG A 106 12.85 -1.67 -3.54
N TRP A 107 13.94 -0.90 -3.52
CA TRP A 107 15.11 -1.17 -4.34
C TRP A 107 15.68 -2.58 -4.12
N ARG A 108 15.83 -2.97 -2.87
CA ARG A 108 16.34 -4.30 -2.49
C ARG A 108 15.44 -5.44 -2.98
N LEU A 109 14.12 -5.21 -2.97
CA LEU A 109 13.16 -6.14 -3.57
C LEU A 109 13.34 -6.21 -5.08
N CYS A 110 13.41 -5.07 -5.77
CA CYS A 110 13.28 -5.01 -7.23
C CYS A 110 14.61 -5.12 -8.00
N ALA A 111 15.78 -4.89 -7.40
CA ALA A 111 17.07 -4.89 -8.10
C ALA A 111 17.31 -6.16 -8.96
N PRO A 112 17.00 -7.39 -8.52
CA PRO A 112 17.11 -8.55 -9.41
C PRO A 112 16.07 -8.61 -10.52
N LEU A 113 14.91 -7.97 -10.36
CA LEU A 113 13.86 -7.89 -11.40
C LEU A 113 14.31 -7.01 -12.56
N PHE A 114 15.10 -5.97 -12.31
CA PHE A 114 15.66 -5.12 -13.36
C PHE A 114 16.52 -5.91 -14.33
N ARG A 115 17.32 -6.87 -13.83
CA ARG A 115 18.10 -7.78 -14.68
C ARG A 115 17.23 -8.73 -15.53
N ALA A 116 16.01 -9.01 -15.06
CA ALA A 116 15.02 -9.77 -15.80
C ALA A 116 14.20 -8.90 -16.79
N GLY A 117 14.55 -7.62 -16.95
CA GLY A 117 13.87 -6.70 -17.85
C GLY A 117 12.55 -6.15 -17.32
N ILE A 118 12.27 -6.25 -16.02
CA ILE A 118 11.07 -5.73 -15.35
C ILE A 118 11.41 -4.36 -14.76
N ALA A 119 10.61 -3.33 -15.07
CA ALA A 119 10.72 -2.00 -14.49
C ALA A 119 9.97 -1.91 -13.14
N ALA A 120 10.26 -0.87 -12.37
CA ALA A 120 9.52 -0.59 -11.15
C ALA A 120 9.15 0.89 -11.02
N VAL A 121 8.01 1.15 -10.36
CA VAL A 121 7.63 2.47 -9.86
C VAL A 121 7.45 2.36 -8.35
N PHE A 122 8.20 3.15 -7.61
CA PHE A 122 8.09 3.25 -6.16
C PHE A 122 7.31 4.51 -5.80
N LEU A 123 6.19 4.35 -5.10
CA LEU A 123 5.37 5.46 -4.62
C LEU A 123 5.68 5.76 -3.16
N GLU A 124 6.01 7.00 -2.82
CA GLU A 124 6.12 7.42 -1.41
C GLU A 124 4.73 7.60 -0.81
N ASN A 125 4.49 7.01 0.37
CA ASN A 125 3.20 7.19 1.05
C ASN A 125 3.00 8.66 1.47
N PRO A 126 1.77 9.20 1.42
CA PRO A 126 1.47 10.45 2.12
C PRO A 126 1.94 10.42 3.58
N MET A 127 2.32 11.56 4.11
CA MET A 127 2.79 11.74 5.50
C MET A 127 4.09 10.99 5.87
N TYR A 128 4.81 10.46 4.87
CA TYR A 128 6.11 9.83 5.05
C TYR A 128 7.18 10.46 4.13
N GLY A 129 8.44 10.32 4.51
CA GLY A 129 9.59 10.75 3.71
C GLY A 129 9.50 12.20 3.24
N ALA A 130 9.56 12.43 1.92
CA ALA A 130 9.45 13.75 1.31
C ALA A 130 8.05 14.39 1.47
N ARG A 131 7.05 13.61 1.86
CA ARG A 131 5.64 14.02 2.01
C ARG A 131 5.24 14.24 3.48
N LYS A 132 6.19 14.14 4.40
CA LYS A 132 5.95 14.21 5.84
C LYS A 132 5.57 15.63 6.27
N PRO A 133 4.43 15.82 6.96
CA PRO A 133 4.04 17.10 7.51
C PRO A 133 5.07 17.64 8.51
N ARG A 134 5.31 18.94 8.51
CA ARG A 134 6.26 19.61 9.42
C ARG A 134 5.91 19.40 10.90
N LEU A 135 4.61 19.28 11.21
CA LEU A 135 4.11 19.05 12.57
C LEU A 135 4.20 17.59 13.02
N GLN A 136 4.60 16.67 12.13
CA GLN A 136 4.77 15.26 12.48
C GLN A 136 6.21 15.01 12.94
N ASP A 137 6.42 15.04 14.25
CA ASP A 137 7.73 14.85 14.91
C ASP A 137 8.20 13.40 15.00
N GLY A 138 7.30 12.43 14.75
CA GLY A 138 7.56 10.99 14.82
C GLY A 138 7.51 10.28 13.47
N PRO A 139 7.81 8.96 13.46
CA PRO A 139 7.76 8.16 12.25
C PRO A 139 6.35 7.66 11.89
N PHE A 140 5.33 8.02 12.67
CA PHE A 140 3.95 7.54 12.50
C PHE A 140 2.98 8.70 12.33
N VAL A 141 1.90 8.44 11.61
CA VAL A 141 0.75 9.35 11.52
C VAL A 141 0.17 9.62 12.91
N ARG A 142 -0.32 10.83 13.12
CA ARG A 142 -0.69 11.35 14.42
C ARG A 142 -2.11 10.97 14.84
N THR A 143 -3.02 10.84 13.86
CA THR A 143 -4.46 10.60 14.12
C THR A 143 -5.01 9.46 13.26
N VAL A 144 -6.19 8.94 13.65
CA VAL A 144 -6.93 7.95 12.87
C VAL A 144 -7.39 8.55 11.54
N ALA A 145 -7.83 9.82 11.52
CA ALA A 145 -8.23 10.55 10.34
C ALA A 145 -7.08 10.60 9.31
N GLU A 146 -5.87 10.97 9.74
CA GLU A 146 -4.67 10.99 8.90
C GLU A 146 -4.35 9.60 8.30
N GLN A 147 -4.52 8.52 9.09
CA GLN A 147 -4.28 7.15 8.61
C GLN A 147 -5.27 6.76 7.52
N LEU A 148 -6.54 7.08 7.68
CA LEU A 148 -7.58 6.76 6.71
C LEU A 148 -7.40 7.57 5.42
N ALA A 149 -7.14 8.88 5.53
CA ALA A 149 -6.85 9.74 4.39
C ALA A 149 -5.59 9.28 3.62
N MET A 150 -4.51 8.93 4.33
CA MET A 150 -3.30 8.38 3.75
C MET A 150 -3.57 7.09 2.98
N ASN A 151 -4.34 6.16 3.57
CA ASN A 151 -4.65 4.89 2.94
C ASN A 151 -5.45 5.09 1.65
N LEU A 152 -6.50 5.91 1.68
CA LEU A 152 -7.34 6.18 0.51
C LEU A 152 -6.52 6.88 -0.59
N ALA A 153 -5.71 7.88 -0.23
CA ALA A 153 -4.82 8.56 -1.18
C ALA A 153 -3.82 7.58 -1.82
N THR A 154 -3.22 6.69 -1.03
CA THR A 154 -2.29 5.67 -1.57
C THR A 154 -2.97 4.74 -2.57
N VAL A 155 -4.23 4.35 -2.34
CA VAL A 155 -5.02 3.53 -3.28
C VAL A 155 -5.25 4.29 -4.58
N ASP A 156 -5.73 5.53 -4.51
CA ASP A 156 -6.04 6.34 -5.69
C ASP A 156 -4.78 6.73 -6.49
N GLU A 157 -3.70 7.08 -5.80
CA GLU A 157 -2.41 7.34 -6.43
C GLU A 157 -1.84 6.10 -7.13
N CYS A 158 -1.98 4.93 -6.50
CA CYS A 158 -1.56 3.65 -7.10
C CYS A 158 -2.35 3.34 -8.37
N ARG A 159 -3.66 3.57 -8.37
CA ARG A 159 -4.53 3.39 -9.53
C ARG A 159 -4.19 4.38 -10.65
N ALA A 160 -3.97 5.65 -10.32
CA ALA A 160 -3.53 6.66 -11.26
C ALA A 160 -2.21 6.25 -11.97
N LEU A 161 -1.24 5.75 -11.18
CA LEU A 161 0.02 5.22 -11.72
C LEU A 161 -0.20 3.99 -12.62
N ALA A 162 -1.07 3.06 -12.21
CA ALA A 162 -1.38 1.88 -13.01
C ALA A 162 -1.99 2.27 -14.36
N ALA A 163 -2.96 3.19 -14.36
CA ALA A 163 -3.57 3.71 -15.58
C ALA A 163 -2.57 4.52 -16.44
N TRP A 164 -1.65 5.25 -15.83
CA TRP A 164 -0.59 5.96 -16.54
C TRP A 164 0.37 5.00 -17.26
N LEU A 165 0.72 3.87 -16.63
CA LEU A 165 1.56 2.83 -17.22
C LEU A 165 0.82 2.04 -18.32
N ASP A 166 -0.45 1.71 -18.09
CA ASP A 166 -1.30 1.02 -19.09
C ASP A 166 -1.43 1.85 -20.37
N ARG A 167 -1.63 3.17 -20.27
CA ARG A 167 -1.64 4.07 -21.43
C ARG A 167 -0.31 4.09 -22.22
N GLN A 168 0.79 3.67 -21.60
CA GLN A 168 2.08 3.47 -22.29
C GLN A 168 2.22 2.07 -22.90
N GLY A 169 1.19 1.21 -22.83
CA GLY A 169 1.22 -0.16 -23.31
C GLY A 169 2.03 -1.11 -22.42
N ARG A 170 2.22 -0.79 -21.15
CA ARG A 170 2.98 -1.64 -20.22
C ARG A 170 2.04 -2.63 -19.51
N GLN A 171 2.50 -3.84 -19.34
CA GLN A 171 1.89 -4.78 -18.39
C GLN A 171 2.17 -4.31 -16.96
N VAL A 172 1.13 -4.23 -16.12
CA VAL A 172 1.23 -3.64 -14.78
C VAL A 172 0.94 -4.68 -13.71
N CYS A 173 1.86 -4.81 -12.75
CA CYS A 173 1.66 -5.58 -11.52
C CYS A 173 1.70 -4.62 -10.33
N LEU A 174 0.71 -4.71 -9.44
CA LEU A 174 0.73 -3.99 -8.16
C LEU A 174 1.30 -4.89 -7.07
N THR A 175 2.05 -4.32 -6.15
CA THR A 175 2.58 -5.07 -5.01
C THR A 175 2.88 -4.15 -3.83
N GLY A 176 3.06 -4.76 -2.69
CA GLY A 176 3.51 -4.13 -1.46
C GLY A 176 3.54 -5.13 -0.31
N PHE A 177 4.14 -4.73 0.79
CA PHE A 177 4.23 -5.51 2.01
C PHE A 177 3.36 -4.90 3.10
N SER A 178 2.61 -5.72 3.85
CA SER A 178 1.78 -5.28 4.98
C SER A 178 0.78 -4.20 4.56
N GLN A 179 0.86 -2.97 5.07
CA GLN A 179 0.03 -1.85 4.62
C GLN A 179 0.10 -1.65 3.10
N GLY A 180 1.31 -1.66 2.52
CA GLY A 180 1.45 -1.55 1.07
C GLY A 180 0.78 -2.69 0.31
N GLY A 181 0.79 -3.91 0.86
CA GLY A 181 0.07 -5.05 0.32
C GLY A 181 -1.44 -4.88 0.36
N MET A 182 -1.97 -4.33 1.46
CA MET A 182 -3.39 -4.02 1.60
C MET A 182 -3.83 -2.93 0.61
N MET A 183 -3.06 -1.84 0.50
CA MET A 183 -3.37 -0.75 -0.44
C MET A 183 -3.29 -1.22 -1.90
N ALA A 184 -2.30 -2.04 -2.25
CA ALA A 184 -2.20 -2.67 -3.57
C ALA A 184 -3.40 -3.57 -3.87
N ALA A 185 -3.88 -4.32 -2.88
CA ALA A 185 -5.06 -5.18 -3.01
C ALA A 185 -6.34 -4.35 -3.25
N PHE A 186 -6.54 -3.25 -2.51
CA PHE A 186 -7.65 -2.32 -2.77
C PHE A 186 -7.54 -1.69 -4.16
N ALA A 187 -6.37 -1.21 -4.56
CA ALA A 187 -6.16 -0.64 -5.87
C ALA A 187 -6.49 -1.64 -6.99
N ALA A 188 -6.04 -2.91 -6.85
CA ALA A 188 -6.35 -3.95 -7.84
C ALA A 188 -7.83 -4.32 -7.89
N ALA A 189 -8.50 -4.48 -6.72
CA ALA A 189 -9.94 -4.81 -6.66
C ALA A 189 -10.82 -3.71 -7.27
N THR A 190 -10.32 -2.49 -7.32
CA THR A 190 -11.03 -1.33 -7.82
C THR A 190 -10.59 -0.86 -9.22
N THR A 191 -9.61 -1.54 -9.83
CA THR A 191 -9.17 -1.32 -11.21
C THR A 191 -9.81 -2.36 -12.12
N THR A 192 -10.76 -1.92 -12.97
CA THR A 192 -11.55 -2.83 -13.84
C THR A 192 -11.38 -2.57 -15.34
N ARG A 193 -10.69 -1.49 -15.73
CA ARG A 193 -10.61 -1.01 -17.12
C ARG A 193 -9.56 -1.74 -17.97
N PHE A 194 -8.56 -2.33 -17.33
CA PHE A 194 -7.47 -3.06 -17.98
C PHE A 194 -7.00 -4.20 -17.10
N PRO A 195 -6.35 -5.23 -17.67
CA PRO A 195 -5.79 -6.33 -16.89
C PRO A 195 -4.70 -5.84 -15.95
N ILE A 196 -4.75 -6.25 -14.69
CA ILE A 196 -3.74 -5.91 -13.69
C ILE A 196 -3.30 -7.16 -12.94
N GLY A 197 -2.00 -7.32 -12.79
CA GLY A 197 -1.42 -8.33 -11.92
C GLY A 197 -1.36 -7.82 -10.48
N ILE A 198 -1.49 -8.71 -9.50
CA ILE A 198 -1.42 -8.33 -8.09
C ILE A 198 -0.67 -9.34 -7.24
N VAL A 199 0.30 -8.87 -6.47
CA VAL A 199 1.07 -9.67 -5.51
C VAL A 199 1.04 -8.99 -4.12
N PRO A 200 -0.07 -9.12 -3.37
CA PRO A 200 -0.13 -8.58 -2.02
C PRO A 200 0.66 -9.49 -1.08
N CYS A 201 1.58 -8.91 -0.31
CA CYS A 201 2.40 -9.64 0.63
C CYS A 201 2.01 -9.31 2.07
N ALA A 202 1.81 -10.34 2.91
CA ALA A 202 1.44 -10.22 4.33
C ALA A 202 0.22 -9.29 4.54
N THR A 203 -0.89 -9.59 3.86
CA THR A 203 -2.15 -8.86 3.95
C THR A 203 -3.34 -9.79 4.12
N GLY A 204 -4.50 -9.27 4.51
CA GLY A 204 -5.73 -10.03 4.74
C GLY A 204 -6.95 -9.37 4.11
N LEU A 205 -8.12 -9.99 4.30
CA LEU A 205 -9.40 -9.51 3.75
C LEU A 205 -9.87 -8.22 4.44
N THR A 206 -9.69 -8.13 5.77
CA THR A 206 -10.29 -7.09 6.61
C THR A 206 -9.25 -6.44 7.51
N ALA A 207 -9.25 -5.10 7.58
CA ALA A 207 -8.32 -4.35 8.42
C ALA A 207 -8.64 -4.47 9.93
N THR A 208 -9.93 -4.48 10.30
CA THR A 208 -10.38 -4.43 11.70
C THR A 208 -9.72 -5.48 12.61
N PRO A 209 -9.69 -6.79 12.30
CA PRO A 209 -9.04 -7.77 13.18
C PRO A 209 -7.53 -7.58 13.30
N ILE A 210 -6.89 -7.07 12.25
CA ILE A 210 -5.44 -6.80 12.22
C ILE A 210 -5.10 -5.73 13.26
N PHE A 211 -5.90 -4.68 13.32
CA PHE A 211 -5.67 -3.53 14.18
C PHE A 211 -6.22 -3.69 15.61
N THR A 212 -7.26 -4.53 15.82
CA THR A 212 -7.92 -4.64 17.12
C THR A 212 -7.53 -5.89 17.90
N LYS A 213 -7.15 -6.98 17.23
CA LYS A 213 -6.87 -8.30 17.85
C LYS A 213 -5.44 -8.79 17.66
N GLY A 214 -4.68 -8.20 16.71
CA GLY A 214 -3.30 -8.57 16.44
C GLY A 214 -2.28 -7.86 17.33
N ALA A 215 -1.02 -8.27 17.23
CA ALA A 215 0.09 -7.62 17.95
C ALA A 215 0.25 -6.13 17.57
N LEU A 216 -0.27 -5.72 16.41
CA LEU A 216 -0.23 -4.32 15.97
C LEU A 216 -1.07 -3.40 16.86
N ALA A 217 -2.13 -3.90 17.50
CA ALA A 217 -2.94 -3.13 18.47
C ALA A 217 -2.11 -2.54 19.64
N THR A 218 -0.97 -3.15 19.97
CA THR A 218 -0.07 -2.66 21.03
C THR A 218 0.73 -1.42 20.61
N ALA A 219 0.78 -1.13 19.30
CA ALA A 219 1.48 0.03 18.75
C ALA A 219 0.65 1.34 18.83
N PHE A 220 -0.63 1.27 19.20
CA PHE A 220 -1.52 2.42 19.26
C PHE A 220 -1.46 3.14 20.59
N ASN A 221 -1.68 4.45 20.56
CA ASN A 221 -1.84 5.26 21.76
C ASN A 221 -3.30 5.22 22.27
N TRP A 222 -3.69 4.05 22.79
CA TRP A 222 -5.03 3.86 23.34
C TRP A 222 -5.42 4.85 24.44
N ARG A 223 -4.43 5.45 25.14
CA ARG A 223 -4.72 6.50 26.14
C ARG A 223 -5.23 7.78 25.48
N ALA A 224 -4.62 8.20 24.38
CA ALA A 224 -5.08 9.38 23.64
C ALA A 224 -6.49 9.15 23.06
N LEU A 225 -6.70 7.99 22.42
CA LEU A 225 -8.00 7.60 21.87
C LEU A 225 -9.09 7.52 22.96
N ALA A 226 -8.78 6.92 24.14
CA ALA A 226 -9.73 6.81 25.24
C ALA A 226 -10.06 8.15 25.87
N LYS A 227 -9.09 9.06 25.99
CA LYS A 227 -9.31 10.41 26.50
C LYS A 227 -10.33 11.19 25.65
N GLU A 228 -10.24 11.04 24.34
CA GLU A 228 -11.11 11.73 23.38
C GLU A 228 -12.55 11.16 23.38
N LYS A 229 -12.71 9.85 23.57
CA LYS A 229 -14.01 9.14 23.52
C LYS A 229 -14.65 8.86 24.88
N GLY A 230 -14.08 9.38 25.96
CA GLY A 230 -14.64 9.22 27.31
C GLY A 230 -14.41 7.85 27.96
N GLY A 231 -13.61 6.96 27.32
CA GLY A 231 -13.27 5.67 27.88
C GLY A 231 -12.63 4.70 26.87
N MET A 232 -12.02 3.64 27.41
CA MET A 232 -11.33 2.63 26.60
C MET A 232 -12.30 1.81 25.72
N LEU A 233 -13.45 1.48 26.23
CA LEU A 233 -14.46 0.70 25.51
C LEU A 233 -15.03 1.52 24.34
N GLU A 234 -15.36 2.76 24.60
CA GLU A 234 -15.90 3.73 23.64
C GLU A 234 -14.87 3.99 22.52
N ALA A 235 -13.60 4.17 22.88
CA ALA A 235 -12.51 4.36 21.91
C ALA A 235 -12.35 3.13 21.01
N LYS A 236 -12.41 1.92 21.56
CA LYS A 236 -12.34 0.69 20.76
C LYS A 236 -13.52 0.54 19.80
N ARG A 237 -14.74 0.84 20.28
CA ARG A 237 -15.95 0.82 19.44
C ARG A 237 -15.87 1.84 18.31
N ALA A 238 -15.47 3.07 18.61
CA ALA A 238 -15.30 4.13 17.62
C ALA A 238 -14.22 3.75 16.57
N PHE A 239 -13.12 3.16 17.03
CA PHE A 239 -12.05 2.70 16.14
C PHE A 239 -12.51 1.53 15.24
N GLU A 240 -13.22 0.54 15.79
CA GLU A 240 -13.80 -0.56 15.02
C GLU A 240 -14.82 -0.04 14.00
N HIS A 241 -15.65 0.93 14.38
CA HIS A 241 -16.60 1.57 13.47
C HIS A 241 -15.91 2.28 12.30
N ALA A 242 -14.87 3.07 12.58
CA ALA A 242 -14.09 3.76 11.55
C ALA A 242 -13.38 2.78 10.58
N LEU A 243 -12.98 1.59 11.05
CA LEU A 243 -12.33 0.58 10.24
C LEU A 243 -13.29 -0.41 9.55
N ALA A 244 -14.54 -0.48 9.97
CA ALA A 244 -15.51 -1.46 9.45
C ALA A 244 -15.65 -1.44 7.91
N PRO A 245 -15.67 -0.26 7.25
CA PRO A 245 -15.72 -0.17 5.79
C PRO A 245 -14.41 -0.54 5.10
N VAL A 246 -13.27 -0.56 5.83
CA VAL A 246 -11.94 -0.89 5.28
C VAL A 246 -11.81 -2.41 5.18
N THR A 247 -12.56 -2.99 4.26
CA THR A 247 -12.57 -4.44 3.99
C THR A 247 -12.70 -4.72 2.49
N LEU A 248 -11.84 -5.59 1.98
CA LEU A 248 -11.93 -6.07 0.59
C LEU A 248 -13.21 -6.90 0.34
N ALA A 249 -13.87 -7.38 1.39
CA ALA A 249 -15.16 -8.09 1.26
C ALA A 249 -16.29 -7.21 0.72
N SER A 250 -16.19 -5.88 0.87
CA SER A 250 -17.16 -4.92 0.32
C SER A 250 -17.00 -4.66 -1.18
N TYR A 251 -15.92 -5.17 -1.78
CA TYR A 251 -15.62 -5.00 -3.20
C TYR A 251 -15.76 -6.32 -3.95
N PRO A 252 -16.05 -6.30 -5.24
CA PRO A 252 -15.98 -7.51 -6.06
C PRO A 252 -14.56 -8.10 -6.01
N PRO A 253 -14.41 -9.41 -6.26
CA PRO A 253 -13.09 -9.99 -6.49
C PRO A 253 -12.35 -9.26 -7.59
N VAL A 254 -11.01 -9.30 -7.56
CA VAL A 254 -10.20 -8.78 -8.68
C VAL A 254 -10.66 -9.37 -10.01
N ALA A 255 -10.66 -8.58 -11.07
CA ALA A 255 -11.22 -8.97 -12.38
C ALA A 255 -10.53 -10.21 -12.98
N ARG A 256 -9.25 -10.41 -12.69
CA ARG A 256 -8.43 -11.54 -13.18
C ARG A 256 -7.75 -12.25 -12.00
N PRO A 257 -8.48 -13.08 -11.22
CA PRO A 257 -7.91 -13.73 -10.03
C PRO A 257 -6.72 -14.64 -10.33
N GLU A 258 -6.61 -15.19 -11.52
CA GLU A 258 -5.47 -15.98 -11.96
C GLU A 258 -4.17 -15.16 -12.08
N LEU A 259 -4.27 -13.83 -12.15
CA LEU A 259 -3.16 -12.89 -12.09
C LEU A 259 -2.90 -12.39 -10.65
N ALA A 260 -3.48 -13.05 -9.64
CA ALA A 260 -3.27 -12.74 -8.23
C ALA A 260 -2.47 -13.84 -7.53
N ILE A 261 -1.31 -13.48 -6.95
CA ILE A 261 -0.50 -14.39 -6.11
C ILE A 261 -0.33 -13.76 -4.74
N LEU A 262 -1.01 -14.30 -3.74
CA LEU A 262 -0.88 -13.87 -2.35
C LEU A 262 0.36 -14.50 -1.72
N VAL A 263 1.24 -13.70 -1.11
CA VAL A 263 2.41 -14.19 -0.37
C VAL A 263 2.20 -13.96 1.12
N ALA A 264 2.16 -15.04 1.90
CA ALA A 264 1.81 -14.98 3.32
C ALA A 264 2.80 -15.73 4.21
N ALA A 265 3.02 -15.21 5.41
CA ALA A 265 3.90 -15.82 6.41
C ALA A 265 3.11 -16.75 7.35
N ARG A 266 3.61 -17.99 7.55
CA ARG A 266 2.95 -19.00 8.40
C ARG A 266 2.88 -18.61 9.87
N HIS A 267 3.85 -17.84 10.35
CA HIS A 267 3.98 -17.43 11.75
C HIS A 267 3.79 -15.91 11.89
N ASP A 268 2.88 -15.33 11.09
CA ASP A 268 2.57 -13.90 11.13
C ASP A 268 1.81 -13.56 12.41
N GLY A 269 2.44 -12.77 13.30
CA GLY A 269 1.80 -12.30 14.53
C GLY A 269 0.99 -11.01 14.37
N PHE A 270 1.04 -10.37 13.19
CA PHE A 270 0.29 -9.14 12.90
C PHE A 270 -0.97 -9.44 12.08
N ILE A 271 -0.83 -10.25 11.03
CA ILE A 271 -1.93 -10.60 10.12
C ILE A 271 -2.44 -11.99 10.50
N PRO A 272 -3.67 -12.12 11.03
CA PRO A 272 -4.23 -13.42 11.34
C PRO A 272 -4.33 -14.28 10.08
N LEU A 273 -3.89 -15.55 10.15
CA LEU A 273 -3.90 -16.45 9.00
C LEU A 273 -5.30 -16.62 8.38
N ARG A 274 -6.36 -16.58 9.23
CA ARG A 274 -7.75 -16.64 8.75
C ARG A 274 -8.08 -15.49 7.79
N GLU A 275 -7.52 -14.30 7.98
CA GLU A 275 -7.74 -13.14 7.10
C GLU A 275 -7.08 -13.33 5.73
N VAL A 276 -5.88 -13.95 5.70
CA VAL A 276 -5.19 -14.32 4.46
C VAL A 276 -6.00 -15.37 3.69
N VAL A 277 -6.45 -16.42 4.38
CA VAL A 277 -7.27 -17.48 3.77
C VAL A 277 -8.62 -16.94 3.31
N ALA A 278 -9.20 -16.00 4.04
CA ALA A 278 -10.46 -15.35 3.66
C ALA A 278 -10.28 -14.53 2.39
N LEU A 279 -9.18 -13.78 2.25
CA LEU A 279 -8.86 -13.04 1.02
C LEU A 279 -8.66 -13.98 -0.17
N HIS A 280 -7.89 -15.06 0.00
CA HIS A 280 -7.71 -16.07 -1.05
C HIS A 280 -9.04 -16.71 -1.49
N ARG A 281 -9.93 -17.00 -0.55
CA ARG A 281 -11.27 -17.53 -0.86
C ARG A 281 -12.16 -16.50 -1.56
N HIS A 282 -12.07 -15.23 -1.17
CA HIS A 282 -12.78 -14.14 -1.82
C HIS A 282 -12.30 -13.95 -3.26
N TRP A 283 -11.01 -14.08 -3.53
CA TRP A 283 -10.41 -14.07 -4.87
C TRP A 283 -10.25 -15.49 -5.42
N LYS A 284 -11.38 -16.19 -5.59
CA LYS A 284 -11.39 -17.57 -6.11
C LYS A 284 -10.68 -17.65 -7.46
N GLY A 285 -9.64 -18.47 -7.55
CA GLY A 285 -8.75 -18.59 -8.73
C GLY A 285 -7.37 -17.98 -8.51
N SER A 286 -7.18 -17.22 -7.42
CA SER A 286 -5.85 -16.73 -7.02
C SER A 286 -4.95 -17.87 -6.52
N GLU A 287 -3.64 -17.62 -6.50
CA GLU A 287 -2.65 -18.52 -5.91
C GLU A 287 -2.24 -18.02 -4.51
N LEU A 288 -2.09 -18.92 -3.55
CA LEU A 288 -1.60 -18.59 -2.21
C LEU A 288 -0.28 -19.28 -1.94
N ARG A 289 0.79 -18.50 -1.73
CA ARG A 289 2.14 -18.96 -1.40
C ARG A 289 2.47 -18.68 0.05
N TRP A 290 2.83 -19.73 0.78
CA TRP A 290 3.25 -19.65 2.16
C TRP A 290 4.77 -19.60 2.30
N VAL A 291 5.27 -18.69 3.16
CA VAL A 291 6.67 -18.68 3.60
C VAL A 291 6.76 -19.05 5.09
N GLN A 292 7.79 -19.81 5.46
CA GLN A 292 8.04 -20.22 6.84
C GLN A 292 8.75 -19.10 7.61
N ALA A 293 7.99 -18.06 7.95
CA ALA A 293 8.50 -16.84 8.56
C ALA A 293 7.42 -16.16 9.42
N GLY A 294 7.84 -15.23 10.26
CA GLY A 294 6.97 -14.24 10.89
C GLY A 294 6.78 -13.02 9.99
N HIS A 295 5.99 -12.04 10.44
CA HIS A 295 5.67 -10.85 9.67
C HIS A 295 6.93 -10.15 9.13
N VAL A 296 7.82 -9.70 10.02
CA VAL A 296 9.03 -8.95 9.63
C VAL A 296 10.06 -9.83 8.92
N THR A 297 10.25 -11.07 9.38
CA THR A 297 11.24 -11.98 8.78
C THR A 297 10.86 -12.42 7.37
N SER A 298 9.58 -12.40 7.00
CA SER A 298 9.13 -12.72 5.65
C SER A 298 9.69 -11.74 4.61
N VAL A 299 9.76 -10.45 4.90
CA VAL A 299 10.26 -9.43 3.98
C VAL A 299 11.78 -9.26 4.06
N VAL A 300 12.42 -9.73 5.13
CA VAL A 300 13.88 -9.62 5.29
C VAL A 300 14.58 -10.85 4.74
N LEU A 301 14.11 -12.05 5.09
CA LEU A 301 14.77 -13.32 4.79
C LEU A 301 14.17 -14.06 3.58
N HIS A 302 12.89 -13.80 3.27
CA HIS A 302 12.16 -14.50 2.21
C HIS A 302 11.74 -13.59 1.05
N VAL A 303 12.47 -12.50 0.85
CA VAL A 303 12.23 -11.53 -0.24
C VAL A 303 12.28 -12.17 -1.64
N SER A 304 13.02 -13.27 -1.82
CA SER A 304 13.07 -14.03 -3.08
C SER A 304 11.72 -14.63 -3.47
N GLY A 305 10.94 -15.12 -2.51
CA GLY A 305 9.59 -15.64 -2.74
C GLY A 305 8.62 -14.57 -3.23
N HIS A 306 8.69 -13.36 -2.64
CA HIS A 306 7.92 -12.20 -3.09
C HIS A 306 8.30 -11.79 -4.52
N ARG A 307 9.61 -11.71 -4.78
CA ARG A 307 10.17 -11.39 -6.10
C ARG A 307 9.74 -12.39 -7.17
N LYS A 308 9.81 -13.69 -6.85
CA LYS A 308 9.36 -14.75 -7.74
C LYS A 308 7.87 -14.61 -8.07
N ALA A 309 7.02 -14.31 -7.09
CA ALA A 309 5.60 -14.09 -7.32
C ALA A 309 5.33 -12.93 -8.29
N ILE A 310 6.07 -11.82 -8.18
CA ILE A 310 5.97 -10.68 -9.13
C ILE A 310 6.33 -11.13 -10.56
N ALA A 311 7.45 -11.82 -10.72
CA ALA A 311 7.89 -12.29 -12.02
C ALA A 311 6.89 -13.30 -12.63
N ASP A 312 6.35 -14.22 -11.82
CA ASP A 312 5.38 -15.21 -12.27
C ASP A 312 4.04 -14.57 -12.70
N VAL A 313 3.58 -13.53 -11.99
CA VAL A 313 2.37 -12.78 -12.39
C VAL A 313 2.58 -12.08 -13.72
N LEU A 314 3.69 -11.36 -13.89
CA LEU A 314 4.00 -10.65 -15.14
C LEU A 314 4.18 -11.62 -16.30
N ALA A 315 4.77 -12.79 -16.06
CA ALA A 315 4.87 -13.85 -17.07
C ALA A 315 3.50 -14.42 -17.49
N LYS A 316 2.51 -14.47 -16.58
CA LYS A 316 1.13 -14.88 -16.92
C LYS A 316 0.37 -13.82 -17.72
N MET A 317 0.85 -12.57 -17.73
CA MET A 317 0.25 -11.46 -18.48
C MET A 317 0.80 -11.32 -19.90
N ALA A 318 1.97 -11.93 -20.17
CA ALA A 318 2.60 -11.95 -21.49
C ALA A 318 1.86 -12.90 -22.45
#